data_946d7a08877c6a34306743b48eca687c
#
_entry.id   946d7a08877c6a34306743b48eca687c
#
_cell.length_a   1.000
_cell.length_b   1.000
_cell.length_c   1.000
_cell.angle_alpha   90.00
_cell.angle_beta   90.00
_cell.angle_gamma   90.00
#
_symmetry.space_group_name_H-M   'P 1'
#
loop_
_entity.id
_entity.type
_entity.pdbx_description
1 polymer ?
#
loop_
_entity_poly.entity_id
_entity_poly.type
_entity_poly.pdbx_seq_one_letter_code
_entity_poly.pdbx_strand_id
1 'polypeptide(L)'
;MQDAMDFDKFITCNQESCPEYGIVFGSNNTNVLLVKAGQGGSARGYRNKYLKLVHEIRNAYGMSVVCSSTPDTEINQMEHAMQALTKEGLLTADTRIYFVGFSKGASIGCLQGTAFPQITRYLLVNPPMMINLPKICRIAKNYSGEGMAFVFGSEDPSVNLAGLLHLHERENMTVRILPGQDHYLSRDNFDLTDLVAKELLR
;
A
#
# COMPACT_ATOMS: atom_id res chain seq x y z
N MET A 1 -25.50 -18.48 6.31
CA MET A 1 -25.34 -17.20 5.61
C MET A 1 -23.94 -16.72 5.95
N GLN A 2 -23.02 -16.68 4.97
CA GLN A 2 -21.76 -15.97 5.19
C GLN A 2 -22.13 -14.49 5.26
N ASP A 3 -21.92 -13.86 6.42
CA ASP A 3 -21.97 -12.40 6.52
C ASP A 3 -21.05 -11.84 5.44
N ALA A 4 -21.63 -11.05 4.55
CA ALA A 4 -20.86 -10.45 3.46
C ALA A 4 -19.80 -9.55 4.11
N MET A 5 -18.54 -9.95 4.02
CA MET A 5 -17.41 -9.12 4.47
C MET A 5 -17.50 -7.78 3.76
N ASP A 6 -17.62 -6.69 4.52
CA ASP A 6 -17.60 -5.32 4.02
C ASP A 6 -16.75 -4.43 4.94
N PHE A 7 -16.57 -3.18 4.56
CA PHE A 7 -15.94 -2.18 5.43
C PHE A 7 -16.90 -1.78 6.57
N ASP A 8 -16.34 -1.51 7.74
CA ASP A 8 -17.10 -0.95 8.86
C ASP A 8 -17.57 0.48 8.55
N LYS A 9 -16.76 1.21 7.75
CA LYS A 9 -17.07 2.55 7.26
C LYS A 9 -16.58 2.74 5.84
N PHE A 10 -17.37 3.42 5.00
CA PHE A 10 -16.96 3.81 3.66
C PHE A 10 -17.12 5.33 3.50
N ILE A 11 -16.02 5.99 3.11
CA ILE A 11 -15.98 7.44 2.89
C ILE A 11 -15.95 7.66 1.38
N THR A 12 -16.97 8.29 0.88
CA THR A 12 -17.04 8.77 -0.50
C THR A 12 -16.76 10.27 -0.54
N CYS A 13 -16.18 10.71 -1.62
CA CYS A 13 -16.04 12.12 -1.93
C CYS A 13 -17.07 12.52 -2.99
N ASN A 14 -17.67 13.69 -2.83
CA ASN A 14 -18.63 14.23 -3.80
C ASN A 14 -17.97 14.73 -5.09
N GLN A 15 -16.66 14.63 -5.20
CA GLN A 15 -15.89 15.03 -6.38
C GLN A 15 -15.21 13.80 -6.98
N GLU A 16 -15.37 13.57 -8.26
CA GLU A 16 -14.78 12.42 -9.00
C GLU A 16 -13.26 12.31 -8.87
N SER A 17 -12.59 13.43 -8.56
CA SER A 17 -11.14 13.50 -8.40
C SER A 17 -10.62 13.17 -7.00
N CYS A 18 -11.50 12.91 -6.02
CA CYS A 18 -11.07 12.58 -4.66
C CYS A 18 -10.95 11.08 -4.44
N PRO A 19 -9.94 10.62 -3.66
CA PRO A 19 -9.89 9.23 -3.22
C PRO A 19 -11.07 8.85 -2.31
N GLU A 20 -11.59 7.64 -2.49
CA GLU A 20 -12.52 7.01 -1.56
C GLU A 20 -11.76 6.14 -0.56
N TYR A 21 -12.32 5.95 0.62
CA TYR A 21 -11.72 5.15 1.67
C TYR A 21 -12.70 4.13 2.23
N GLY A 22 -12.27 2.86 2.28
CA GLY A 22 -12.93 1.81 3.03
C GLY A 22 -12.13 1.50 4.29
N ILE A 23 -12.78 1.51 5.45
CA ILE A 23 -12.15 1.38 6.76
C ILE A 23 -12.69 0.16 7.49
N VAL A 24 -11.78 -0.64 8.05
CA VAL A 24 -12.08 -1.67 9.03
C VAL A 24 -11.35 -1.31 10.32
N PHE A 25 -12.09 -1.10 11.41
CA PHE A 25 -11.51 -0.70 12.69
C PHE A 25 -10.97 -1.90 13.45
N GLY A 26 -9.74 -1.77 13.92
CA GLY A 26 -9.09 -2.74 14.79
C GLY A 26 -9.23 -2.41 16.27
N SER A 27 -8.77 -3.31 17.12
CA SER A 27 -8.68 -3.10 18.57
C SER A 27 -7.41 -2.37 19.00
N ASN A 28 -6.39 -2.35 18.14
CA ASN A 28 -5.12 -1.65 18.35
C ASN A 28 -5.12 -0.32 17.59
N ASN A 29 -5.16 0.78 18.34
CA ASN A 29 -5.26 2.13 17.77
C ASN A 29 -3.89 2.77 17.46
N THR A 30 -2.77 2.09 17.76
CA THR A 30 -1.42 2.63 17.52
C THR A 30 -0.85 2.18 16.18
N ASN A 31 -1.40 1.13 15.57
CA ASN A 31 -0.92 0.58 14.31
C ASN A 31 -2.04 0.62 13.26
N VAL A 32 -1.74 1.22 12.12
CA VAL A 32 -2.67 1.33 10.98
C VAL A 32 -2.01 0.77 9.73
N LEU A 33 -2.72 -0.09 9.00
CA LEU A 33 -2.34 -0.48 7.65
C LEU A 33 -3.07 0.40 6.63
N LEU A 34 -2.34 1.16 5.85
CA LEU A 34 -2.87 1.96 4.74
C LEU A 34 -2.59 1.25 3.41
N VAL A 35 -3.65 0.83 2.73
CA VAL A 35 -3.59 0.16 1.43
C VAL A 35 -4.00 1.13 0.32
N LYS A 36 -3.16 1.32 -0.69
CA LYS A 36 -3.45 2.20 -1.82
C LYS A 36 -3.54 1.40 -3.12
N ALA A 37 -4.69 1.50 -3.78
CA ALA A 37 -4.97 0.81 -5.03
C ALA A 37 -4.08 1.31 -6.19
N GLY A 38 -4.03 0.55 -7.29
CA GLY A 38 -3.49 1.01 -8.57
C GLY A 38 -4.36 2.08 -9.22
N GLN A 39 -3.93 2.63 -10.36
CA GLN A 39 -4.64 3.66 -11.11
C GLN A 39 -6.07 3.20 -11.45
N GLY A 40 -7.06 4.04 -11.16
CA GLY A 40 -8.48 3.74 -11.37
C GLY A 40 -9.02 2.61 -10.49
N GLY A 41 -8.20 2.08 -9.56
CA GLY A 41 -8.60 1.01 -8.65
C GLY A 41 -9.45 1.53 -7.50
N SER A 42 -10.46 0.73 -7.12
CA SER A 42 -11.33 1.01 -5.97
C SER A 42 -10.69 0.61 -4.64
N ALA A 43 -11.25 1.09 -3.55
CA ALA A 43 -10.88 0.68 -2.19
C ALA A 43 -11.10 -0.84 -1.93
N ARG A 44 -11.96 -1.51 -2.71
CA ARG A 44 -12.18 -2.98 -2.61
C ARG A 44 -11.10 -3.79 -3.32
N GLY A 45 -10.40 -3.17 -4.29
CA GLY A 45 -9.43 -3.84 -5.14
C GLY A 45 -10.05 -4.79 -6.17
N TYR A 46 -9.21 -5.30 -7.07
CA TYR A 46 -9.63 -6.27 -8.08
C TYR A 46 -10.17 -7.54 -7.40
N ARG A 47 -11.37 -8.00 -7.79
CA ARG A 47 -12.06 -9.16 -7.20
C ARG A 47 -12.17 -9.10 -5.67
N ASN A 48 -12.33 -7.91 -5.10
CA ASN A 48 -12.45 -7.69 -3.66
C ASN A 48 -11.22 -8.16 -2.84
N LYS A 49 -10.03 -8.24 -3.45
CA LYS A 49 -8.83 -8.76 -2.76
C LYS A 49 -8.45 -7.96 -1.52
N TYR A 50 -8.79 -6.67 -1.48
CA TYR A 50 -8.52 -5.87 -0.28
C TYR A 50 -9.52 -6.12 0.84
N LEU A 51 -10.76 -6.49 0.55
CA LEU A 51 -11.71 -6.89 1.61
C LEU A 51 -11.24 -8.12 2.37
N LYS A 52 -10.71 -9.14 1.66
CA LYS A 52 -10.11 -10.29 2.32
C LYS A 52 -8.94 -9.85 3.21
N LEU A 53 -7.99 -9.10 2.63
CA LEU A 53 -6.80 -8.60 3.34
C LEU A 53 -7.17 -7.84 4.62
N VAL A 54 -8.12 -6.89 4.57
CA VAL A 54 -8.43 -6.03 5.73
C VAL A 54 -8.98 -6.83 6.91
N HIS A 55 -9.84 -7.81 6.64
CA HIS A 55 -10.40 -8.65 7.69
C HIS A 55 -9.37 -9.60 8.29
N GLU A 56 -8.51 -10.20 7.45
CA GLU A 56 -7.45 -11.08 7.91
C GLU A 56 -6.42 -10.33 8.77
N ILE A 57 -5.98 -9.15 8.34
CA ILE A 57 -5.04 -8.31 9.11
C ILE A 57 -5.67 -7.83 10.42
N ARG A 58 -6.92 -7.33 10.38
CA ARG A 58 -7.62 -6.97 11.62
C ARG A 58 -7.68 -8.13 12.60
N ASN A 59 -8.06 -9.32 12.13
CA ASN A 59 -8.26 -10.48 12.99
C ASN A 59 -6.93 -11.02 13.55
N ALA A 60 -5.87 -11.02 12.76
CA ALA A 60 -4.56 -11.55 13.17
C ALA A 60 -3.73 -10.57 14.02
N TYR A 61 -3.84 -9.27 13.77
CA TYR A 61 -2.96 -8.26 14.37
C TYR A 61 -3.70 -7.17 15.15
N GLY A 62 -5.03 -7.18 15.15
CA GLY A 62 -5.83 -6.15 15.80
C GLY A 62 -5.70 -4.75 15.18
N MET A 63 -5.07 -4.62 14.02
CA MET A 63 -4.82 -3.34 13.37
C MET A 63 -6.07 -2.79 12.71
N SER A 64 -6.24 -1.47 12.73
CA SER A 64 -7.14 -0.80 11.80
C SER A 64 -6.55 -0.81 10.39
N VAL A 65 -7.41 -1.07 9.40
CA VAL A 65 -6.98 -1.10 7.99
C VAL A 65 -7.80 -0.13 7.16
N VAL A 66 -7.13 0.69 6.39
CA VAL A 66 -7.74 1.69 5.51
C VAL A 66 -7.32 1.41 4.07
N CYS A 67 -8.29 1.14 3.22
CA CYS A 67 -8.07 0.97 1.78
C CYS A 67 -8.49 2.23 1.04
N SER A 68 -7.61 2.76 0.19
CA SER A 68 -7.83 3.96 -0.59
C SER A 68 -7.91 3.64 -2.08
N SER A 69 -8.91 4.19 -2.76
CA SER A 69 -8.93 4.25 -4.23
C SER A 69 -7.82 5.15 -4.76
N THR A 70 -7.53 5.05 -6.05
CA THR A 70 -6.55 5.90 -6.74
C THR A 70 -7.18 6.53 -7.97
N PRO A 71 -7.92 7.64 -7.80
CA PRO A 71 -8.45 8.40 -8.92
C PRO A 71 -7.33 9.03 -9.76
N ASP A 72 -7.68 9.42 -10.98
CA ASP A 72 -6.79 10.23 -11.80
C ASP A 72 -6.94 11.71 -11.40
N THR A 73 -5.98 12.21 -10.66
CA THR A 73 -6.02 13.55 -10.08
C THR A 73 -4.61 14.07 -9.82
N GLU A 74 -4.48 15.38 -9.79
CA GLU A 74 -3.23 16.08 -9.46
C GLU A 74 -3.08 16.37 -7.96
N ILE A 75 -4.11 16.11 -7.14
CA ILE A 75 -4.01 16.33 -5.69
C ILE A 75 -2.93 15.43 -5.07
N ASN A 76 -2.35 15.88 -3.97
CA ASN A 76 -1.47 15.04 -3.16
C ASN A 76 -2.31 13.99 -2.43
N GLN A 77 -2.39 12.79 -3.02
CA GLN A 77 -3.23 11.72 -2.51
C GLN A 77 -2.77 11.16 -1.16
N MET A 78 -1.48 11.28 -0.82
CA MET A 78 -1.00 10.88 0.50
C MET A 78 -1.39 11.88 1.57
N GLU A 79 -1.29 13.16 1.29
CA GLU A 79 -1.76 14.22 2.20
C GLU A 79 -3.26 14.07 2.48
N HIS A 80 -4.06 13.82 1.42
CA HIS A 80 -5.49 13.58 1.57
C HIS A 80 -5.77 12.32 2.41
N ALA A 81 -4.98 11.25 2.26
CA ALA A 81 -5.09 10.05 3.09
C ALA A 81 -4.77 10.35 4.57
N MET A 82 -3.71 11.11 4.83
CA MET A 82 -3.36 11.50 6.22
C MET A 82 -4.45 12.35 6.86
N GLN A 83 -5.06 13.28 6.11
CA GLN A 83 -6.21 14.06 6.57
C GLN A 83 -7.43 13.17 6.88
N ALA A 84 -7.72 12.17 6.03
CA ALA A 84 -8.78 11.22 6.27
C ALA A 84 -8.53 10.39 7.55
N LEU A 85 -7.30 9.88 7.74
CA LEU A 85 -6.92 9.15 8.96
C LEU A 85 -7.07 10.02 10.21
N THR A 86 -6.66 11.29 10.16
CA THR A 86 -6.83 12.24 11.27
C THR A 86 -8.30 12.45 11.61
N LYS A 87 -9.14 12.69 10.60
CA LYS A 87 -10.59 12.91 10.77
C LYS A 87 -11.29 11.71 11.40
N GLU A 88 -10.83 10.50 11.09
CA GLU A 88 -11.38 9.26 11.63
C GLU A 88 -10.76 8.84 12.98
N GLY A 89 -9.89 9.66 13.56
CA GLY A 89 -9.21 9.37 14.82
C GLY A 89 -8.19 8.23 14.76
N LEU A 90 -7.77 7.86 13.55
CA LEU A 90 -6.80 6.79 13.30
C LEU A 90 -5.35 7.30 13.25
N LEU A 91 -5.14 8.62 13.20
CA LEU A 91 -3.83 9.25 13.20
C LEU A 91 -3.67 10.11 14.44
N THR A 92 -2.78 9.70 15.33
CA THR A 92 -2.34 10.41 16.54
C THR A 92 -0.82 10.57 16.51
N ALA A 93 -0.25 11.19 17.54
CA ALA A 93 1.21 11.35 17.66
C ALA A 93 1.95 9.99 17.72
N ASP A 94 1.32 8.98 18.31
CA ASP A 94 1.90 7.66 18.52
C ASP A 94 1.54 6.64 17.43
N THR A 95 0.77 7.07 16.41
CA THR A 95 0.34 6.15 15.35
C THR A 95 1.49 5.80 14.42
N ARG A 96 1.69 4.52 14.20
CA ARG A 96 2.59 3.96 13.19
C ARG A 96 1.77 3.47 12.01
N ILE A 97 2.12 3.93 10.82
CA ILE A 97 1.46 3.53 9.59
C ILE A 97 2.36 2.57 8.82
N TYR A 98 1.78 1.43 8.45
CA TYR A 98 2.33 0.47 7.51
C TYR A 98 1.65 0.70 6.17
N PHE A 99 2.42 0.94 5.12
CA PHE A 99 1.88 1.30 3.82
C PHE A 99 2.02 0.17 2.81
N VAL A 100 0.93 -0.18 2.14
CA VAL A 100 0.92 -1.07 0.97
C VAL A 100 0.40 -0.31 -0.24
N GLY A 101 1.19 -0.21 -1.29
CA GLY A 101 0.77 0.39 -2.55
C GLY A 101 0.87 -0.59 -3.72
N PHE A 102 -0.10 -0.52 -4.63
CA PHE A 102 -0.11 -1.30 -5.86
C PHE A 102 0.02 -0.41 -7.08
N SER A 103 0.90 -0.75 -8.03
CA SER A 103 1.05 -0.03 -9.30
C SER A 103 1.22 1.49 -9.07
N LYS A 104 0.34 2.35 -9.61
CA LYS A 104 0.35 3.80 -9.35
C LYS A 104 0.30 4.12 -7.86
N GLY A 105 -0.46 3.36 -7.05
CA GLY A 105 -0.49 3.51 -5.61
C GLY A 105 0.87 3.28 -4.94
N ALA A 106 1.65 2.32 -5.43
CA ALA A 106 3.03 2.10 -4.97
C ALA A 106 3.94 3.30 -5.31
N SER A 107 3.83 3.84 -6.53
CA SER A 107 4.56 5.06 -6.90
C SER A 107 4.16 6.27 -6.05
N ILE A 108 2.86 6.45 -5.77
CA ILE A 108 2.35 7.50 -4.89
C ILE A 108 2.95 7.35 -3.48
N GLY A 109 2.91 6.15 -2.90
CA GLY A 109 3.52 5.87 -1.60
C GLY A 109 5.01 6.19 -1.56
N CYS A 110 5.76 5.77 -2.58
CA CYS A 110 7.18 6.07 -2.69
C CYS A 110 7.47 7.58 -2.82
N LEU A 111 6.75 8.26 -3.73
CA LEU A 111 7.06 9.64 -4.12
C LEU A 111 6.49 10.69 -3.17
N GLN A 112 5.34 10.43 -2.56
CA GLN A 112 4.63 11.36 -1.69
C GLN A 112 4.65 10.89 -0.22
N GLY A 113 4.57 9.57 0.02
CA GLY A 113 4.45 8.99 1.36
C GLY A 113 5.69 9.19 2.22
N THR A 114 6.88 9.19 1.61
CA THR A 114 8.16 9.37 2.34
C THR A 114 8.32 10.75 2.99
N ALA A 115 7.43 11.69 2.73
CA ALA A 115 7.36 12.98 3.43
C ALA A 115 6.66 12.87 4.81
N PHE A 116 5.99 11.75 5.11
CA PHE A 116 5.23 11.56 6.35
C PHE A 116 5.98 10.59 7.29
N PRO A 117 6.57 11.07 8.38
CA PRO A 117 7.37 10.24 9.29
C PRO A 117 6.57 9.16 10.02
N GLN A 118 5.24 9.30 10.09
CA GLN A 118 4.35 8.29 10.65
C GLN A 118 4.28 7.01 9.82
N ILE A 119 4.62 7.09 8.52
CA ILE A 119 4.69 5.90 7.66
C ILE A 119 6.07 5.27 7.86
N THR A 120 6.11 4.21 8.65
CA THR A 120 7.35 3.60 9.10
C THR A 120 7.86 2.50 8.19
N ARG A 121 6.95 1.79 7.51
CA ARG A 121 7.30 0.71 6.58
C ARG A 121 6.46 0.76 5.30
N TYR A 122 7.08 0.37 4.19
CA TYR A 122 6.48 0.38 2.85
C TYR A 122 6.58 -0.98 2.18
N LEU A 123 5.46 -1.43 1.60
CA LEU A 123 5.41 -2.51 0.63
C LEU A 123 4.90 -1.93 -0.71
N LEU A 124 5.78 -1.89 -1.69
CA LEU A 124 5.57 -1.23 -2.97
C LEU A 124 5.48 -2.30 -4.07
N VAL A 125 4.25 -2.66 -4.45
CA VAL A 125 3.98 -3.77 -5.38
C VAL A 125 3.82 -3.25 -6.80
N ASN A 126 4.63 -3.77 -7.71
CA ASN A 126 4.62 -3.48 -9.14
C ASN A 126 4.54 -1.97 -9.46
N PRO A 127 5.37 -1.11 -8.85
CA PRO A 127 5.37 0.32 -9.18
C PRO A 127 5.73 0.51 -10.67
N PRO A 128 5.03 1.41 -11.41
CA PRO A 128 5.39 1.73 -12.79
C PRO A 128 6.71 2.53 -12.82
N MET A 129 7.83 1.82 -12.87
CA MET A 129 9.17 2.37 -12.71
C MET A 129 9.53 3.40 -13.78
N MET A 130 9.10 3.20 -15.05
CA MET A 130 9.53 4.05 -16.16
C MET A 130 9.17 5.52 -16.00
N ILE A 131 8.04 5.83 -15.36
CA ILE A 131 7.52 7.20 -15.28
C ILE A 131 8.38 8.09 -14.37
N ASN A 132 8.92 7.53 -13.28
CA ASN A 132 9.62 8.28 -12.23
C ASN A 132 10.91 7.60 -11.77
N LEU A 133 11.54 6.81 -12.63
CA LEU A 133 12.70 5.98 -12.29
C LEU A 133 13.80 6.75 -11.53
N PRO A 134 14.28 7.93 -11.98
CA PRO A 134 15.34 8.64 -11.26
C PRO A 134 14.94 9.06 -9.85
N LYS A 135 13.67 9.45 -9.65
CA LYS A 135 13.15 9.84 -8.34
C LYS A 135 13.02 8.63 -7.41
N ILE A 136 12.46 7.52 -7.91
CA ILE A 136 12.30 6.27 -7.16
C ILE A 136 13.67 5.74 -6.73
N CYS A 137 14.64 5.66 -7.63
CA CYS A 137 16.00 5.23 -7.30
C CYS A 137 16.69 6.16 -6.28
N ARG A 138 16.47 7.48 -6.37
CA ARG A 138 17.00 8.43 -5.39
C ARG A 138 16.39 8.20 -4.01
N ILE A 139 15.07 7.99 -3.92
CA ILE A 139 14.38 7.68 -2.66
C ILE A 139 14.90 6.35 -2.11
N ALA A 140 14.93 5.28 -2.91
CA ALA A 140 15.44 3.98 -2.49
C ALA A 140 16.87 4.09 -1.94
N LYS A 141 17.76 4.82 -2.63
CA LYS A 141 19.15 5.05 -2.20
C LYS A 141 19.24 5.75 -0.84
N ASN A 142 18.40 6.76 -0.60
CA ASN A 142 18.50 7.64 0.57
C ASN A 142 17.49 7.29 1.68
N TYR A 143 16.70 6.22 1.51
CA TYR A 143 15.69 5.83 2.50
C TYR A 143 16.35 5.46 3.83
N SER A 144 15.90 6.10 4.91
CA SER A 144 16.41 5.91 6.27
C SER A 144 15.34 5.46 7.27
N GLY A 145 14.12 5.14 6.78
CA GLY A 145 13.04 4.62 7.61
C GLY A 145 13.25 3.16 8.01
N GLU A 146 12.26 2.58 8.67
CA GLU A 146 12.36 1.23 9.24
C GLU A 146 12.35 0.11 8.20
N GLY A 147 11.62 0.27 7.09
CA GLY A 147 11.58 -0.75 6.05
C GLY A 147 10.91 -0.27 4.75
N MET A 148 11.50 -0.61 3.62
CA MET A 148 10.92 -0.39 2.29
C MET A 148 11.19 -1.62 1.42
N ALA A 149 10.13 -2.34 1.07
CA ALA A 149 10.19 -3.49 0.19
C ALA A 149 9.58 -3.15 -1.18
N PHE A 150 10.34 -3.31 -2.24
CA PHE A 150 9.84 -3.33 -3.62
C PHE A 150 9.57 -4.77 -4.03
N VAL A 151 8.37 -5.04 -4.50
CA VAL A 151 7.96 -6.39 -4.93
C VAL A 151 7.45 -6.34 -6.35
N PHE A 152 7.97 -7.20 -7.20
CA PHE A 152 7.58 -7.31 -8.61
C PHE A 152 7.13 -8.72 -8.93
N GLY A 153 6.03 -8.85 -9.67
CA GLY A 153 5.74 -10.10 -10.37
C GLY A 153 6.73 -10.30 -11.51
N SER A 154 7.20 -11.54 -11.73
CA SER A 154 8.16 -11.82 -12.80
C SER A 154 7.59 -11.59 -14.22
N GLU A 155 6.24 -11.54 -14.33
CA GLU A 155 5.54 -11.25 -15.58
C GLU A 155 5.06 -9.78 -15.67
N ASP A 156 5.40 -8.94 -14.68
CA ASP A 156 5.13 -7.51 -14.72
C ASP A 156 6.20 -6.77 -15.57
N PRO A 157 5.81 -5.89 -16.50
CA PRO A 157 6.77 -5.16 -17.32
C PRO A 157 7.81 -4.35 -16.53
N SER A 158 7.47 -3.87 -15.33
CA SER A 158 8.36 -3.08 -14.49
C SER A 158 9.51 -3.90 -13.89
N VAL A 159 9.42 -5.24 -13.88
CA VAL A 159 10.46 -6.14 -13.36
C VAL A 159 11.81 -5.93 -14.10
N ASN A 160 11.77 -5.56 -15.36
CA ASN A 160 12.98 -5.29 -16.14
C ASN A 160 13.86 -4.16 -15.57
N LEU A 161 13.27 -3.29 -14.75
CA LEU A 161 13.96 -2.19 -14.08
C LEU A 161 14.28 -2.47 -12.60
N ALA A 162 13.82 -3.61 -12.06
CA ALA A 162 14.07 -3.99 -10.67
C ALA A 162 15.57 -4.09 -10.36
N GLY A 163 16.39 -4.52 -11.35
CA GLY A 163 17.85 -4.58 -11.23
C GLY A 163 18.50 -3.26 -10.79
N LEU A 164 17.91 -2.12 -11.15
CA LEU A 164 18.41 -0.81 -10.72
C LEU A 164 18.15 -0.54 -9.23
N LEU A 165 17.08 -1.10 -8.68
CA LEU A 165 16.78 -1.01 -7.25
C LEU A 165 17.65 -1.98 -6.43
N HIS A 166 18.00 -3.17 -6.96
CA HIS A 166 18.92 -4.09 -6.31
C HIS A 166 20.27 -3.46 -5.97
N LEU A 167 20.73 -2.47 -6.75
CA LEU A 167 21.94 -1.70 -6.44
C LEU A 167 21.87 -0.91 -5.12
N HIS A 168 20.68 -0.76 -4.56
CA HIS A 168 20.41 0.01 -3.34
C HIS A 168 19.93 -0.87 -2.19
N GLU A 169 19.90 -2.20 -2.35
CA GLU A 169 19.51 -3.13 -1.29
C GLU A 169 20.40 -3.02 -0.06
N ARG A 170 19.75 -3.09 1.08
CA ARG A 170 20.34 -3.12 2.41
C ARG A 170 19.30 -3.60 3.43
N GLU A 171 19.67 -3.68 4.70
CA GLU A 171 18.81 -4.24 5.76
C GLU A 171 17.38 -3.67 5.75
N ASN A 172 17.23 -2.36 5.59
CA ASN A 172 15.92 -1.69 5.60
C ASN A 172 15.35 -1.37 4.19
N MET A 173 15.96 -1.85 3.12
CA MET A 173 15.47 -1.66 1.76
C MET A 173 15.73 -2.92 0.93
N THR A 174 14.66 -3.58 0.52
CA THR A 174 14.72 -4.88 -0.18
C THR A 174 13.98 -4.85 -1.51
N VAL A 175 14.40 -5.73 -2.42
CA VAL A 175 13.74 -5.95 -3.72
C VAL A 175 13.45 -7.43 -3.88
N ARG A 176 12.21 -7.78 -4.20
CA ARG A 176 11.79 -9.17 -4.42
C ARG A 176 11.12 -9.33 -5.76
N ILE A 177 11.41 -10.43 -6.43
CA ILE A 177 10.74 -10.87 -7.64
C ILE A 177 9.95 -12.13 -7.31
N LEU A 178 8.64 -12.10 -7.54
CA LEU A 178 7.72 -13.21 -7.30
C LEU A 178 7.58 -14.02 -8.59
N PRO A 179 8.11 -15.24 -8.64
CA PRO A 179 8.04 -16.07 -9.84
C PRO A 179 6.60 -16.33 -10.28
N GLY A 180 6.33 -16.26 -11.59
CA GLY A 180 5.04 -16.55 -12.19
C GLY A 180 3.93 -15.54 -11.91
N GLN A 181 4.17 -14.50 -11.11
CA GLN A 181 3.15 -13.52 -10.78
C GLN A 181 3.08 -12.40 -11.85
N ASP A 182 1.85 -12.00 -12.15
CA ASP A 182 1.51 -10.92 -13.07
C ASP A 182 1.44 -9.55 -12.35
N HIS A 183 1.01 -8.51 -13.10
CA HIS A 183 0.80 -7.16 -12.56
C HIS A 183 -0.18 -7.12 -11.38
N TYR A 184 -1.18 -8.00 -11.37
CA TYR A 184 -2.26 -8.01 -10.36
C TYR A 184 -1.98 -8.94 -9.19
N LEU A 185 -0.88 -9.71 -9.22
CA LEU A 185 -0.59 -10.82 -8.31
C LEU A 185 -1.80 -11.76 -8.21
N SER A 186 -2.31 -12.17 -9.38
CA SER A 186 -3.59 -12.90 -9.48
C SER A 186 -3.44 -14.39 -9.81
N ARG A 187 -2.20 -14.85 -9.96
CA ARG A 187 -1.91 -16.24 -10.35
C ARG A 187 -1.75 -17.15 -9.14
N ASP A 188 -2.05 -18.44 -9.34
CA ASP A 188 -1.76 -19.53 -8.41
C ASP A 188 -2.28 -19.32 -6.98
N ASN A 189 -3.48 -18.75 -6.81
CA ASN A 189 -4.09 -18.44 -5.50
C ASN A 189 -3.16 -17.65 -4.58
N PHE A 190 -2.46 -16.68 -5.14
CA PHE A 190 -1.49 -15.86 -4.41
C PHE A 190 -2.08 -15.27 -3.13
N ASP A 191 -1.41 -15.49 -2.00
CA ASP A 191 -1.84 -14.97 -0.70
C ASP A 191 -1.22 -13.59 -0.45
N LEU A 192 -2.04 -12.55 -0.65
CA LEU A 192 -1.64 -11.17 -0.41
C LEU A 192 -1.43 -10.88 1.08
N THR A 193 -2.19 -11.53 1.96
CA THR A 193 -2.07 -11.35 3.41
C THR A 193 -0.73 -11.88 3.91
N ASP A 194 -0.32 -13.05 3.42
CA ASP A 194 1.00 -13.62 3.75
C ASP A 194 2.14 -12.69 3.28
N LEU A 195 2.05 -12.14 2.07
CA LEU A 195 3.03 -11.16 1.58
C LEU A 195 3.10 -9.94 2.51
N VAL A 196 1.96 -9.33 2.85
CA VAL A 196 1.90 -8.15 3.73
C VAL A 196 2.47 -8.48 5.12
N ALA A 197 2.11 -9.63 5.68
CA ALA A 197 2.61 -10.06 6.98
C ALA A 197 4.14 -10.23 6.97
N LYS A 198 4.67 -10.86 5.92
CA LYS A 198 6.12 -11.12 5.80
C LYS A 198 6.95 -9.87 5.59
N GLU A 199 6.47 -8.93 4.79
CA GLU A 199 7.28 -7.77 4.38
C GLU A 199 7.10 -6.55 5.30
N LEU A 200 5.96 -6.43 5.98
CA LEU A 200 5.66 -5.24 6.79
C LEU A 200 5.55 -5.50 8.30
N LEU A 201 5.00 -6.66 8.71
CA LEU A 201 4.53 -6.84 10.08
C LEU A 201 5.45 -7.72 10.95
N ARG A 202 6.57 -8.13 10.40
CA ARG A 202 7.63 -8.87 11.13
C ARG A 202 8.66 -7.96 11.76
#